data_8773d398fb3b66775db60c44298d2953
#
_entry.id   8773d398fb3b66775db60c44298d2953
#
_cell.length_a   1.000
_cell.length_b   1.000
_cell.length_c   1.000
_cell.angle_alpha   90.00
_cell.angle_beta   90.00
_cell.angle_gamma   90.00
#
_symmetry.space_group_name_H-M   'P 1'
#
loop_
_entity.id
_entity.type
_entity.pdbx_description
1 polymer ?
#
loop_
_entity_poly.entity_id
_entity_poly.type
_entity_poly.pdbx_seq_one_letter_code
_entity_poly.pdbx_strand_id
1 'polypeptide(L)'
;EKLHWHWRIRIKSSFKVYRPKHQGCQISRYAPKAGEAIFWHSIRITEERFGPVHLAMAHRRENGERWYVLSSNPTDLQTFDEYGLRFDIEENFLDDKSNGFQLESSLIRSAQALTRLCLVLAVATLFLVCQGVEVQRTDKRRWVDPHWFRGNSYLRIGWNWCKHAKTKGWSLLQQWFLDPTPDPEPAIASMSSFFALPSIRLKISFQKFA
;
A
#
# COMPACT_ATOMS: atom_id res chain seq x y z
N GLU A 1 26.91 9.04 -4.26
CA GLU A 1 26.46 8.60 -2.93
C GLU A 1 25.40 7.54 -3.10
N LYS A 2 25.64 6.33 -2.58
CA LYS A 2 24.64 5.26 -2.61
C LYS A 2 23.59 5.58 -1.56
N LEU A 3 22.37 5.91 -2.01
CA LEU A 3 21.23 6.02 -1.12
C LEU A 3 20.97 4.66 -0.47
N HIS A 4 21.01 4.59 0.85
CA HIS A 4 20.71 3.36 1.61
C HIS A 4 19.18 3.13 1.68
N TRP A 5 18.55 3.00 0.53
CA TRP A 5 17.11 2.74 0.47
C TRP A 5 16.83 1.25 0.57
N HIS A 6 15.84 0.92 1.38
CA HIS A 6 15.26 -0.41 1.42
C HIS A 6 14.18 -0.51 0.35
N TRP A 7 14.14 -1.62 -0.33
CA TRP A 7 13.17 -1.82 -1.41
C TRP A 7 12.48 -3.18 -1.30
N ARG A 8 11.23 -3.21 -1.76
CA ARG A 8 10.38 -4.39 -1.95
C ARG A 8 9.89 -4.40 -3.38
N ILE A 9 10.11 -5.47 -4.12
CA ILE A 9 9.73 -5.57 -5.53
C ILE A 9 9.03 -6.90 -5.78
N ARG A 10 7.82 -6.86 -6.33
CA ARG A 10 7.13 -8.06 -6.81
C ARG A 10 7.75 -8.51 -8.13
N ILE A 11 8.01 -9.80 -8.24
CA ILE A 11 8.61 -10.39 -9.44
C ILE A 11 7.70 -11.48 -10.02
N LYS A 12 7.94 -11.81 -11.28
CA LYS A 12 7.21 -12.88 -11.96
C LYS A 12 7.70 -14.25 -11.50
N SER A 13 6.83 -15.24 -11.52
CA SER A 13 7.15 -16.64 -11.16
C SER A 13 8.17 -17.31 -12.09
N SER A 14 8.40 -16.75 -13.27
CA SER A 14 9.37 -17.21 -14.26
C SER A 14 10.82 -16.83 -13.95
N PHE A 15 11.06 -15.94 -12.97
CA PHE A 15 12.42 -15.57 -12.58
C PHE A 15 13.20 -16.79 -12.09
N LYS A 16 14.46 -16.88 -12.50
CA LYS A 16 15.39 -17.92 -12.01
C LYS A 16 15.99 -17.47 -10.69
N VAL A 17 16.01 -18.40 -9.73
CA VAL A 17 16.67 -18.25 -8.43
C VAL A 17 17.82 -19.25 -8.30
N TYR A 18 18.88 -18.80 -7.67
CA TYR A 18 20.07 -19.59 -7.40
C TYR A 18 20.28 -19.64 -5.90
N ARG A 19 20.19 -20.85 -5.36
CA ARG A 19 20.51 -21.14 -3.97
C ARG A 19 21.93 -21.73 -3.89
N PRO A 20 22.63 -21.58 -2.77
CA PRO A 20 23.90 -22.23 -2.57
C PRO A 20 23.81 -23.74 -2.88
N LYS A 21 24.76 -24.25 -3.62
CA LYS A 21 24.87 -25.69 -4.02
C LYS A 21 23.72 -26.23 -4.91
N HIS A 22 22.85 -25.38 -5.45
CA HIS A 22 21.77 -25.79 -6.35
C HIS A 22 21.88 -25.09 -7.70
N GLN A 23 21.49 -25.79 -8.77
CA GLN A 23 21.35 -25.18 -10.09
C GLN A 23 20.21 -24.17 -10.09
N GLY A 24 20.31 -23.16 -10.96
CA GLY A 24 19.28 -22.16 -11.14
C GLY A 24 17.95 -22.77 -11.57
N CYS A 25 16.88 -22.37 -10.91
CA CYS A 25 15.56 -22.92 -11.14
C CYS A 25 14.51 -21.81 -11.09
N GLN A 26 13.44 -21.94 -11.86
CA GLN A 26 12.35 -20.96 -11.80
C GLN A 26 11.65 -20.97 -10.42
N ILE A 27 11.28 -19.79 -9.93
CA ILE A 27 10.60 -19.62 -8.64
C ILE A 27 9.30 -20.44 -8.58
N SER A 28 8.59 -20.56 -9.71
CA SER A 28 7.35 -21.34 -9.81
C SER A 28 7.46 -22.77 -9.29
N ARG A 29 8.63 -23.40 -9.38
CA ARG A 29 8.88 -24.76 -8.85
C ARG A 29 8.88 -24.85 -7.32
N TYR A 30 9.04 -23.73 -6.66
CA TYR A 30 9.07 -23.60 -5.21
C TYR A 30 7.86 -22.90 -4.64
N ALA A 31 6.82 -22.72 -5.48
CA ALA A 31 5.61 -22.05 -5.06
C ALA A 31 5.02 -22.72 -3.81
N PRO A 32 4.69 -21.95 -2.77
CA PRO A 32 4.05 -22.49 -1.58
C PRO A 32 2.66 -23.05 -1.93
N LYS A 33 2.19 -23.99 -1.10
CA LYS A 33 0.81 -24.47 -1.17
C LYS A 33 -0.15 -23.38 -0.70
N ALA A 34 -1.42 -23.50 -1.06
CA ALA A 34 -2.45 -22.54 -0.65
C ALA A 34 -2.48 -22.36 0.89
N GLY A 35 -2.32 -21.12 1.33
CA GLY A 35 -2.22 -20.76 2.76
C GLY A 35 -0.83 -20.89 3.36
N GLU A 36 0.22 -21.13 2.57
CA GLU A 36 1.59 -21.19 3.05
C GLU A 36 2.41 -19.98 2.59
N ALA A 37 3.41 -19.61 3.38
CA ALA A 37 4.46 -18.67 3.02
C ALA A 37 5.85 -19.28 3.23
N ILE A 38 6.78 -18.93 2.34
CA ILE A 38 8.17 -19.40 2.36
C ILE A 38 9.09 -18.19 2.29
N PHE A 39 10.12 -18.15 3.12
CA PHE A 39 11.09 -17.06 3.17
C PHE A 39 12.50 -17.61 2.89
N TRP A 40 13.14 -17.00 1.89
CA TRP A 40 14.52 -17.34 1.55
C TRP A 40 15.43 -16.13 1.72
N HIS A 41 16.54 -16.36 2.36
CA HIS A 41 17.52 -15.32 2.65
C HIS A 41 18.81 -15.57 1.89
N SER A 42 19.47 -14.48 1.47
CA SER A 42 20.77 -14.50 0.82
C SER A 42 20.82 -15.37 -0.46
N ILE A 43 19.76 -15.29 -1.26
CA ILE A 43 19.70 -15.94 -2.57
C ILE A 43 20.25 -15.02 -3.66
N ARG A 44 20.53 -15.60 -4.82
CA ARG A 44 20.83 -14.85 -6.04
C ARG A 44 19.72 -15.07 -7.07
N ILE A 45 19.50 -14.08 -7.92
CA ILE A 45 18.44 -14.10 -8.94
C ILE A 45 19.01 -13.73 -10.30
N THR A 46 18.25 -14.01 -11.34
CA THR A 46 18.61 -13.82 -12.76
C THR A 46 19.83 -14.65 -13.18
N GLU A 47 20.08 -14.72 -14.46
CA GLU A 47 21.25 -15.44 -14.99
C GLU A 47 22.59 -14.80 -14.60
N GLU A 48 22.57 -13.50 -14.39
CA GLU A 48 23.71 -12.69 -13.91
C GLU A 48 24.01 -12.91 -12.42
N ARG A 49 23.19 -13.70 -11.72
CA ARG A 49 23.33 -13.99 -10.28
C ARG A 49 23.37 -12.75 -9.41
N PHE A 50 22.49 -11.78 -9.72
CA PHE A 50 22.35 -10.59 -8.89
C PHE A 50 21.98 -10.93 -7.43
N GLY A 51 22.61 -10.28 -6.49
CA GLY A 51 22.38 -10.48 -5.06
C GLY A 51 23.67 -10.40 -4.23
N PRO A 52 23.61 -10.71 -2.92
CA PRO A 52 22.51 -11.43 -2.25
C PRO A 52 21.26 -10.59 -2.06
N VAL A 53 20.10 -11.21 -2.21
CA VAL A 53 18.78 -10.65 -1.96
C VAL A 53 17.91 -11.62 -1.16
N HIS A 54 16.77 -11.16 -0.67
CA HIS A 54 15.85 -11.96 0.11
C HIS A 54 14.52 -12.11 -0.66
N LEU A 55 13.86 -13.26 -0.52
CA LEU A 55 12.62 -13.56 -1.24
C LEU A 55 11.55 -14.05 -0.27
N ALA A 56 10.40 -13.39 -0.29
CA ALA A 56 9.18 -13.86 0.33
C ALA A 56 8.23 -14.41 -0.74
N MET A 57 7.68 -15.59 -0.51
CA MET A 57 6.72 -16.24 -1.39
C MET A 57 5.47 -16.58 -0.58
N ALA A 58 4.29 -16.26 -1.08
CA ALA A 58 3.02 -16.61 -0.45
C ALA A 58 2.02 -17.09 -1.51
N HIS A 59 1.09 -17.94 -1.07
CA HIS A 59 -0.06 -18.38 -1.86
C HIS A 59 -1.32 -18.16 -1.03
N ARG A 60 -2.10 -17.15 -1.40
CA ARG A 60 -3.35 -16.82 -0.71
C ARG A 60 -4.40 -17.87 -0.98
N ARG A 61 -5.10 -18.31 0.06
CA ARG A 61 -6.13 -19.33 -0.03
C ARG A 61 -7.41 -18.84 -0.69
N GLU A 62 -7.77 -17.59 -0.42
CA GLU A 62 -9.07 -17.03 -0.78
C GLU A 62 -9.23 -16.81 -2.28
N ASN A 63 -8.19 -16.24 -2.91
CA ASN A 63 -8.23 -15.86 -4.32
C ASN A 63 -7.22 -16.63 -5.19
N GLY A 64 -6.45 -17.55 -4.59
CA GLY A 64 -5.42 -18.32 -5.29
C GLY A 64 -4.23 -17.46 -5.76
N GLU A 65 -4.13 -16.22 -5.32
CA GLU A 65 -3.07 -15.31 -5.74
C GLU A 65 -1.72 -15.71 -5.14
N ARG A 66 -0.69 -15.70 -5.98
CA ARG A 66 0.69 -15.98 -5.57
C ARG A 66 1.52 -14.72 -5.60
N TRP A 67 2.17 -14.45 -4.48
CA TRP A 67 3.07 -13.32 -4.32
C TRP A 67 4.51 -13.79 -4.23
N TYR A 68 5.37 -13.14 -5.00
CA TYR A 68 6.81 -13.34 -5.00
C TYR A 68 7.45 -11.97 -4.82
N VAL A 69 7.91 -11.66 -3.61
CA VAL A 69 8.43 -10.33 -3.25
C VAL A 69 9.91 -10.44 -2.92
N LEU A 70 10.73 -9.78 -3.71
CA LEU A 70 12.15 -9.58 -3.42
C LEU A 70 12.34 -8.39 -2.49
N SER A 71 13.37 -8.46 -1.68
CA SER A 71 13.73 -7.43 -0.71
C SER A 71 15.25 -7.29 -0.57
N SER A 72 15.70 -6.06 -0.30
CA SER A 72 17.06 -5.77 0.15
C SER A 72 17.31 -6.21 1.58
N ASN A 73 16.27 -6.33 2.41
CA ASN A 73 16.33 -6.77 3.80
C ASN A 73 15.78 -8.18 3.96
N PRO A 74 16.16 -8.89 5.03
CA PRO A 74 15.56 -10.16 5.39
C PRO A 74 14.03 -10.10 5.35
N THR A 75 13.43 -11.14 4.77
CA THR A 75 11.97 -11.20 4.57
C THR A 75 11.31 -12.02 5.67
N ASP A 76 10.10 -11.57 6.04
CA ASP A 76 9.18 -12.19 6.98
C ASP A 76 7.73 -11.94 6.53
N LEU A 77 6.77 -12.17 7.42
CA LEU A 77 5.35 -11.91 7.13
C LEU A 77 5.05 -10.44 6.86
N GLN A 78 5.67 -9.55 7.62
CA GLN A 78 5.51 -8.11 7.49
C GLN A 78 5.93 -7.60 6.10
N THR A 79 6.80 -8.35 5.40
CA THR A 79 7.20 -8.04 4.02
C THR A 79 6.02 -7.94 3.06
N PHE A 80 4.96 -8.74 3.27
CA PHE A 80 3.78 -8.71 2.42
C PHE A 80 2.90 -7.50 2.74
N ASP A 81 2.79 -7.13 4.01
CA ASP A 81 2.04 -5.94 4.44
C ASP A 81 2.74 -4.67 3.93
N GLU A 82 4.05 -4.58 4.10
CA GLU A 82 4.85 -3.47 3.58
C GLU A 82 4.77 -3.34 2.04
N TYR A 83 4.79 -4.47 1.34
CA TYR A 83 4.57 -4.44 -0.12
C TYR A 83 3.13 -4.04 -0.46
N GLY A 84 2.17 -4.42 0.38
CA GLY A 84 0.75 -4.06 0.24
C GLY A 84 0.50 -2.56 0.22
N LEU A 85 1.29 -1.76 0.95
CA LEU A 85 1.21 -0.28 0.96
C LEU A 85 1.35 0.34 -0.45
N ARG A 86 1.90 -0.39 -1.40
CA ARG A 86 1.96 0.06 -2.80
C ARG A 86 0.56 0.28 -3.40
N PHE A 87 -0.43 -0.48 -2.97
CA PHE A 87 -1.81 -0.32 -3.46
C PHE A 87 -2.42 1.01 -3.01
N ASP A 88 -2.04 1.52 -1.85
CA ASP A 88 -2.49 2.81 -1.35
C ASP A 88 -2.02 3.95 -2.28
N ILE A 89 -0.82 3.80 -2.88
CA ILE A 89 -0.31 4.73 -3.89
C ILE A 89 -1.18 4.68 -5.15
N GLU A 90 -1.58 3.49 -5.59
CA GLU A 90 -2.44 3.32 -6.77
C GLU A 90 -3.84 3.91 -6.53
N GLU A 91 -4.41 3.72 -5.33
CA GLU A 91 -5.68 4.35 -4.95
C GLU A 91 -5.55 5.88 -4.91
N ASN A 92 -4.45 6.41 -4.38
CA ASN A 92 -4.20 7.86 -4.40
C ASN A 92 -4.11 8.42 -5.83
N PHE A 93 -3.42 7.70 -6.73
CA PHE A 93 -3.41 8.10 -8.15
C PHE A 93 -4.79 8.05 -8.80
N LEU A 94 -5.63 7.10 -8.41
CA LEU A 94 -7.01 7.03 -8.91
C LEU A 94 -7.83 8.23 -8.41
N ASP A 95 -7.64 8.65 -7.18
CA ASP A 95 -8.28 9.84 -6.62
C ASP A 95 -7.79 11.11 -7.31
N ASP A 96 -6.50 11.25 -7.57
CA ASP A 96 -5.95 12.37 -8.32
C ASP A 96 -6.51 12.41 -9.75
N LYS A 97 -6.64 11.24 -10.37
CA LYS A 97 -6.96 11.09 -11.79
C LYS A 97 -8.44 11.35 -12.09
N SER A 98 -9.34 10.67 -11.39
CA SER A 98 -10.76 10.62 -11.74
C SER A 98 -11.74 10.81 -10.59
N ASN A 99 -11.44 10.33 -9.38
CA ASN A 99 -12.40 10.32 -8.27
C ASN A 99 -12.40 11.61 -7.44
N GLY A 100 -11.31 12.37 -7.44
CA GLY A 100 -11.14 13.59 -6.66
C GLY A 100 -10.85 14.82 -7.53
N PHE A 101 -9.59 14.96 -7.95
CA PHE A 101 -9.11 16.19 -8.59
C PHE A 101 -9.27 16.21 -10.11
N GLN A 102 -9.66 15.10 -10.72
CA GLN A 102 -9.91 14.98 -12.18
C GLN A 102 -8.73 15.47 -13.03
N LEU A 103 -7.51 15.08 -12.68
CA LEU A 103 -6.26 15.49 -13.32
C LEU A 103 -6.27 15.25 -14.83
N GLU A 104 -6.92 14.19 -15.30
CA GLU A 104 -7.04 13.87 -16.74
C GLU A 104 -7.81 14.94 -17.51
N SER A 105 -8.79 15.60 -16.90
CA SER A 105 -9.57 16.66 -17.52
C SER A 105 -8.81 17.99 -17.63
N SER A 106 -7.66 18.12 -16.97
CA SER A 106 -6.86 19.35 -16.97
C SER A 106 -6.24 19.67 -18.34
N LEU A 107 -6.13 18.67 -19.23
CA LEU A 107 -5.51 18.78 -20.56
C LEU A 107 -4.07 19.31 -20.56
N ILE A 108 -3.40 19.32 -19.41
CA ILE A 108 -2.01 19.78 -19.27
C ILE A 108 -1.07 18.76 -19.94
N ARG A 109 -0.30 19.23 -20.94
CA ARG A 109 0.66 18.41 -21.68
C ARG A 109 2.13 18.68 -21.32
N SER A 110 2.42 19.80 -20.68
CA SER A 110 3.76 20.16 -20.26
C SER A 110 4.18 19.36 -19.03
N ALA A 111 5.26 18.60 -19.12
CA ALA A 111 5.80 17.83 -18.00
C ALA A 111 6.09 18.72 -16.78
N GLN A 112 6.65 19.92 -17.00
CA GLN A 112 6.95 20.87 -15.93
C GLN A 112 5.68 21.38 -15.23
N ALA A 113 4.63 21.72 -16.00
CA ALA A 113 3.36 22.15 -15.43
C ALA A 113 2.67 21.01 -14.68
N LEU A 114 2.73 19.78 -15.23
CA LEU A 114 2.20 18.60 -14.58
C LEU A 114 2.91 18.30 -13.26
N THR A 115 4.25 18.40 -13.23
CA THR A 115 5.02 18.21 -11.98
C THR A 115 4.61 19.20 -10.90
N ARG A 116 4.42 20.49 -11.26
CA ARG A 116 3.94 21.51 -10.33
C ARG A 116 2.52 21.22 -9.83
N LEU A 117 1.64 20.80 -10.74
CA LEU A 117 0.27 20.43 -10.37
C LEU A 117 0.26 19.23 -9.44
N CYS A 118 1.02 18.17 -9.72
CA CYS A 118 1.13 17.02 -8.82
C CYS A 118 1.62 17.41 -7.42
N LEU A 119 2.56 18.35 -7.30
CA LEU A 119 2.98 18.86 -5.99
C LEU A 119 1.82 19.57 -5.25
N VAL A 120 1.05 20.40 -5.97
CA VAL A 120 -0.13 21.07 -5.37
C VAL A 120 -1.17 20.05 -4.95
N LEU A 121 -1.42 19.02 -5.77
CA LEU A 121 -2.36 17.96 -5.45
C LEU A 121 -1.91 17.15 -4.23
N ALA A 122 -0.63 16.83 -4.12
CA ALA A 122 -0.09 16.12 -2.96
C ALA A 122 -0.31 16.90 -1.65
N VAL A 123 -0.06 18.22 -1.67
CA VAL A 123 -0.30 19.11 -0.52
C VAL A 123 -1.81 19.19 -0.22
N ALA A 124 -2.65 19.31 -1.24
CA ALA A 124 -4.11 19.34 -1.08
C ALA A 124 -4.66 18.04 -0.51
N THR A 125 -4.16 16.89 -1.00
CA THR A 125 -4.51 15.56 -0.47
C THR A 125 -4.15 15.46 1.01
N LEU A 126 -2.91 15.82 1.38
CA LEU A 126 -2.48 15.80 2.78
C LEU A 126 -3.40 16.68 3.64
N PHE A 127 -3.67 17.91 3.21
CA PHE A 127 -4.56 18.80 3.92
C PHE A 127 -5.98 18.21 4.10
N LEU A 128 -6.57 17.70 3.02
CA LEU A 128 -7.92 17.14 3.06
C LEU A 128 -8.00 15.88 3.94
N VAL A 129 -6.99 14.99 3.88
CA VAL A 129 -6.93 13.82 4.75
C VAL A 129 -6.82 14.23 6.22
N CYS A 130 -5.97 15.20 6.55
CA CYS A 130 -5.88 15.75 7.91
C CYS A 130 -7.21 16.32 8.39
N GLN A 131 -7.92 17.09 7.54
CA GLN A 131 -9.26 17.58 7.87
C GLN A 131 -10.25 16.43 8.11
N GLY A 132 -10.21 15.39 7.26
CA GLY A 132 -11.10 14.23 7.38
C GLY A 132 -10.87 13.43 8.67
N VAL A 133 -9.62 13.20 9.04
CA VAL A 133 -9.26 12.54 10.31
C VAL A 133 -9.73 13.34 11.51
N GLU A 134 -9.54 14.66 11.50
CA GLU A 134 -9.93 15.53 12.58
C GLU A 134 -11.47 15.67 12.70
N VAL A 135 -12.18 15.66 11.57
CA VAL A 135 -13.65 15.57 11.53
C VAL A 135 -14.15 14.32 12.26
N GLN A 136 -13.48 13.18 12.02
CA GLN A 136 -13.79 11.93 12.71
C GLN A 136 -13.48 12.01 14.20
N ARG A 137 -12.32 12.52 14.60
CA ARG A 137 -11.90 12.64 16.00
C ARG A 137 -12.78 13.57 16.82
N THR A 138 -13.35 14.61 16.19
CA THR A 138 -14.22 15.59 16.83
C THR A 138 -15.72 15.23 16.73
N ASP A 139 -16.04 13.97 16.39
CA ASP A 139 -17.40 13.45 16.26
C ASP A 139 -18.29 14.21 15.26
N LYS A 140 -17.69 14.93 14.31
CA LYS A 140 -18.41 15.72 13.31
C LYS A 140 -18.67 14.97 12.00
N ARG A 141 -18.20 13.70 11.90
CA ARG A 141 -18.30 12.92 10.67
C ARG A 141 -19.71 12.88 10.09
N ARG A 142 -20.73 12.66 10.95
CA ARG A 142 -22.13 12.56 10.53
C ARG A 142 -22.69 13.84 9.88
N TRP A 143 -22.05 14.96 10.02
CA TRP A 143 -22.45 16.22 9.38
C TRP A 143 -22.12 16.22 7.88
N VAL A 144 -21.17 15.39 7.45
CA VAL A 144 -20.66 15.31 6.06
C VAL A 144 -20.66 13.91 5.48
N ASP A 145 -20.81 12.88 6.34
CA ASP A 145 -20.98 11.48 6.00
C ASP A 145 -22.03 10.85 6.93
N PRO A 146 -23.32 10.89 6.57
CA PRO A 146 -24.43 10.50 7.46
C PRO A 146 -24.58 8.99 7.66
N HIS A 147 -23.75 8.16 7.04
CA HIS A 147 -23.84 6.71 7.18
C HIS A 147 -23.57 6.24 8.62
N TRP A 148 -24.18 5.13 9.02
CA TRP A 148 -23.96 4.51 10.32
C TRP A 148 -22.50 4.15 10.58
N PHE A 149 -21.80 3.75 9.54
CA PHE A 149 -20.39 3.44 9.49
C PHE A 149 -19.67 4.43 8.57
N ARG A 150 -18.37 4.51 8.66
CA ARG A 150 -17.58 5.32 7.73
C ARG A 150 -17.65 4.74 6.31
N GLY A 151 -18.47 5.34 5.47
CA GLY A 151 -18.67 4.96 4.08
C GLY A 151 -17.71 5.65 3.11
N ASN A 152 -17.06 6.73 3.53
CA ASN A 152 -16.17 7.54 2.71
C ASN A 152 -14.71 7.46 3.21
N SER A 153 -13.76 7.67 2.28
CA SER A 153 -12.36 7.88 2.64
C SER A 153 -12.19 9.17 3.44
N TYR A 154 -11.11 9.29 4.21
CA TYR A 154 -10.79 10.53 4.92
C TYR A 154 -10.57 11.70 3.97
N LEU A 155 -10.02 11.47 2.78
CA LEU A 155 -9.94 12.46 1.72
C LEU A 155 -11.35 13.02 1.39
N ARG A 156 -12.31 12.14 1.18
CA ARG A 156 -13.69 12.54 0.83
C ARG A 156 -14.40 13.23 1.97
N ILE A 157 -14.23 12.76 3.19
CA ILE A 157 -14.79 13.41 4.39
C ILE A 157 -14.23 14.82 4.53
N GLY A 158 -12.90 14.99 4.43
CA GLY A 158 -12.27 16.31 4.50
C GLY A 158 -12.69 17.23 3.36
N TRP A 159 -12.81 16.71 2.15
CA TRP A 159 -13.33 17.45 1.00
C TRP A 159 -14.75 17.98 1.26
N ASN A 160 -15.63 17.11 1.74
CA ASN A 160 -17.00 17.47 2.06
C ASN A 160 -17.04 18.49 3.22
N TRP A 161 -16.19 18.31 4.24
CA TRP A 161 -16.05 19.28 5.33
C TRP A 161 -15.67 20.65 4.82
N CYS A 162 -14.63 20.76 4.00
CA CYS A 162 -14.19 22.04 3.43
C CYS A 162 -15.27 22.72 2.59
N LYS A 163 -16.03 21.94 1.79
CA LYS A 163 -17.17 22.46 1.03
C LYS A 163 -18.26 23.03 1.96
N HIS A 164 -18.64 22.31 3.00
CA HIS A 164 -19.66 22.77 3.95
C HIS A 164 -19.15 23.93 4.79
N ALA A 165 -17.88 23.92 5.20
CA ALA A 165 -17.26 25.03 5.90
C ALA A 165 -17.38 26.33 5.09
N LYS A 166 -17.06 26.26 3.79
CA LYS A 166 -17.18 27.42 2.89
C LYS A 166 -18.64 27.93 2.75
N THR A 167 -19.61 27.02 2.67
CA THR A 167 -21.02 27.39 2.42
C THR A 167 -21.80 27.75 3.68
N LYS A 168 -21.45 27.14 4.81
CA LYS A 168 -22.18 27.31 6.09
C LYS A 168 -21.42 28.15 7.10
N GLY A 169 -20.25 28.69 6.74
CA GLY A 169 -19.44 29.52 7.64
C GLY A 169 -18.79 28.72 8.77
N TRP A 170 -18.58 27.40 8.59
CA TRP A 170 -17.86 26.60 9.58
C TRP A 170 -16.36 26.87 9.53
N SER A 171 -15.70 26.74 10.67
CA SER A 171 -14.24 26.82 10.73
C SER A 171 -13.60 25.59 10.16
N LEU A 172 -12.49 25.76 9.43
CA LEU A 172 -11.58 24.66 9.12
C LEU A 172 -10.92 24.19 10.40
N LEU A 173 -10.63 22.89 10.48
CA LEU A 173 -9.99 22.32 11.66
C LEU A 173 -8.48 22.55 11.60
N GLN A 174 -7.88 22.85 12.76
CA GLN A 174 -6.44 23.21 12.82
C GLN A 174 -5.58 21.96 12.97
N GLN A 175 -5.66 21.05 11.98
CA GLN A 175 -4.84 19.86 11.92
C GLN A 175 -4.06 19.82 10.59
N TRP A 176 -2.74 19.81 10.67
CA TRP A 176 -1.85 19.89 9.52
C TRP A 176 -0.94 18.66 9.32
N PHE A 177 -0.98 17.70 10.24
CA PHE A 177 -0.17 16.50 10.16
C PHE A 177 -1.03 15.26 10.26
N LEU A 178 -0.58 14.19 9.63
CA LEU A 178 -1.12 12.86 9.86
C LEU A 178 -0.66 12.38 11.24
N ASP A 179 -1.61 11.88 12.01
CA ASP A 179 -1.32 11.25 13.28
C ASP A 179 -0.90 9.79 13.03
N PRO A 180 0.18 9.32 13.65
CA PRO A 180 0.63 7.93 13.53
C PRO A 180 -0.26 6.93 14.28
N THR A 181 -1.30 7.38 14.97
CA THR A 181 -2.24 6.47 15.64
C THR A 181 -3.03 5.64 14.61
N PRO A 182 -3.43 4.41 14.98
CA PRO A 182 -4.28 3.59 14.14
C PRO A 182 -5.55 4.30 13.70
N ASP A 183 -6.09 3.90 12.55
CA ASP A 183 -7.36 4.43 12.02
C ASP A 183 -8.47 4.32 13.09
N PRO A 184 -9.04 5.44 13.56
CA PRO A 184 -10.03 5.42 14.63
C PRO A 184 -11.36 4.75 14.21
N GLU A 185 -11.68 4.76 12.93
CA GLU A 185 -12.87 4.12 12.38
C GLU A 185 -12.57 3.57 10.98
N PRO A 186 -12.04 2.35 10.87
CA PRO A 186 -11.77 1.72 9.58
C PRO A 186 -13.02 1.66 8.70
N ALA A 187 -12.88 1.90 7.39
CA ALA A 187 -13.99 1.73 6.45
C ALA A 187 -14.45 0.26 6.41
N ILE A 188 -15.75 0.02 6.20
CA ILE A 188 -16.29 -1.36 6.14
C ILE A 188 -15.59 -2.21 5.07
N ALA A 189 -15.27 -1.64 3.91
CA ALA A 189 -14.50 -2.34 2.88
C ALA A 189 -13.13 -2.79 3.38
N SER A 190 -12.45 -1.94 4.18
CA SER A 190 -11.18 -2.28 4.83
C SER A 190 -11.37 -3.32 5.94
N MET A 191 -12.46 -3.24 6.69
CA MET A 191 -12.80 -4.24 7.71
C MET A 191 -13.11 -5.59 7.09
N SER A 192 -13.85 -5.66 5.98
CA SER A 192 -14.11 -6.92 5.29
C SER A 192 -12.83 -7.57 4.77
N SER A 193 -11.87 -6.78 4.30
CA SER A 193 -10.55 -7.28 3.92
C SER A 193 -9.69 -7.68 5.13
N PHE A 194 -9.85 -6.99 6.26
CA PHE A 194 -9.16 -7.30 7.51
C PHE A 194 -9.71 -8.58 8.18
N PHE A 195 -11.02 -8.75 8.20
CA PHE A 195 -11.66 -9.98 8.69
C PHE A 195 -11.58 -11.14 7.70
N ALA A 196 -11.40 -10.86 6.42
CA ALA A 196 -11.09 -11.84 5.40
C ALA A 196 -9.59 -12.20 5.33
N LEU A 197 -8.74 -11.62 6.23
CA LEU A 197 -7.42 -12.18 6.47
C LEU A 197 -7.65 -13.56 7.09
N PRO A 198 -7.46 -14.65 6.35
CA PRO A 198 -7.66 -15.97 6.93
C PRO A 198 -6.66 -16.10 8.05
N SER A 199 -7.02 -16.91 9.02
CA SER A 199 -6.05 -17.49 9.93
C SER A 199 -5.02 -18.25 9.07
N ILE A 200 -3.99 -17.56 8.63
CA ILE A 200 -2.89 -18.16 7.89
C ILE A 200 -2.24 -19.12 8.89
N ARG A 201 -2.52 -20.42 8.77
CA ARG A 201 -1.68 -21.45 9.41
C ARG A 201 -0.36 -21.42 8.68
N LEU A 202 0.54 -20.60 9.20
CA LEU A 202 1.87 -20.43 8.65
C LEU A 202 2.71 -21.65 9.00
N LYS A 203 3.07 -22.40 7.99
CA LYS A 203 4.24 -23.25 8.06
C LYS A 203 5.43 -22.40 7.65
N ILE A 204 6.04 -21.72 8.63
CA ILE A 204 7.24 -20.89 8.41
C ILE A 204 8.41 -21.85 8.26
N SER A 205 8.96 -21.99 7.07
CA SER A 205 10.25 -22.65 6.91
C SER A 205 11.32 -21.58 6.66
N PHE A 206 12.04 -21.20 7.71
CA PHE A 206 13.25 -20.42 7.58
C PHE A 206 14.39 -21.35 7.12
N GLN A 207 14.79 -21.23 5.88
CA GLN A 207 16.04 -21.84 5.46
C GLN A 207 17.15 -20.81 5.58
N LYS A 208 17.90 -20.84 6.69
CA LYS A 208 19.20 -20.18 6.78
C LYS A 208 20.17 -20.96 5.89
N PHE A 209 20.71 -20.30 4.91
CA PHE A 209 21.83 -20.81 4.14
C PHE A 209 23.11 -20.26 4.79
N ALA A 210 23.86 -21.12 5.43
CA ALA A 210 25.23 -20.83 5.89
C ALA A 210 26.19 -20.81 4.68
#